data_118fbcb6c65b9fdb2c3207e7d6d88bbb
#
_entry.id   118fbcb6c65b9fdb2c3207e7d6d88bbb
#
_cell.length_a   1.000
_cell.length_b   1.000
_cell.length_c   1.000
_cell.angle_alpha   90.00
_cell.angle_beta   90.00
_cell.angle_gamma   90.00
#
_symmetry.space_group_name_H-M   'P 1'
#
loop_
_entity.id
_entity.type
_entity.pdbx_description
1 polymer ?
#
loop_
_entity_poly.entity_id
_entity_poly.type
_entity_poly.pdbx_seq_one_letter_code
_entity_poly.pdbx_strand_id
1 'polypeptide(L)'
;MVRLFEDDAAKKVAKLIYAIFHMQEMFTHITRVDFPDVKPCIYAMWHRNQMCIYGHPNIGKLNVMVSRSKDGEMIADVIEHMGFKTIRGSKGKEGAVEASMQLITALKRGEDGAMMVDGPKGPPEKAKNGVIKLAKMAGVPVVPVSWYSTNPTWLKFPSWDGLRMPLFRTNLVNLYGKPIYVNEDDDIEEKRKELQDSLDDLERRIPEAYKEVFLWGQIRKKRSDSSPFKWNP
;
A
#
# COMPACT_ATOMS: atom_id res chain seq x y z
N MET A 1 6.03 -19.10 -11.02
CA MET A 1 5.65 -20.49 -10.66
C MET A 1 4.65 -20.37 -9.51
N VAL A 2 3.36 -20.50 -9.83
CA VAL A 2 2.25 -20.35 -8.87
C VAL A 2 2.30 -21.53 -7.90
N ARG A 3 2.65 -21.29 -6.63
CA ARG A 3 2.50 -22.28 -5.57
C ARG A 3 1.04 -22.36 -5.18
N LEU A 4 0.34 -23.29 -5.79
CA LEU A 4 -1.00 -23.66 -5.40
C LEU A 4 -0.95 -24.30 -3.99
N PHE A 5 -1.82 -23.80 -3.09
CA PHE A 5 -2.06 -24.43 -1.80
C PHE A 5 -2.29 -25.93 -1.94
N GLU A 6 -1.71 -26.73 -1.06
CA GLU A 6 -1.95 -28.19 -1.04
C GLU A 6 -3.38 -28.50 -0.56
N ASP A 7 -4.01 -27.56 0.16
CA ASP A 7 -5.38 -27.71 0.68
C ASP A 7 -6.42 -27.10 -0.30
N ASP A 8 -7.32 -27.94 -0.76
CA ASP A 8 -8.37 -27.58 -1.73
C ASP A 8 -9.35 -26.52 -1.19
N ALA A 9 -9.55 -26.46 0.14
CA ALA A 9 -10.36 -25.44 0.80
C ALA A 9 -9.69 -24.06 0.74
N ALA A 10 -8.38 -23.97 0.97
CA ALA A 10 -7.63 -22.72 0.89
C ALA A 10 -7.60 -22.17 -0.54
N LYS A 11 -7.52 -23.05 -1.56
CA LYS A 11 -7.63 -22.66 -2.98
C LYS A 11 -8.99 -22.05 -3.31
N LYS A 12 -10.07 -22.64 -2.81
CA LYS A 12 -11.43 -22.13 -3.01
C LYS A 12 -11.63 -20.78 -2.35
N VAL A 13 -11.10 -20.59 -1.15
CA VAL A 13 -11.13 -19.33 -0.42
C VAL A 13 -10.33 -18.25 -1.16
N ALA A 14 -9.12 -18.55 -1.62
CA ALA A 14 -8.31 -17.61 -2.39
C ALA A 14 -9.00 -17.18 -3.70
N LYS A 15 -9.61 -18.14 -4.43
CA LYS A 15 -10.39 -17.83 -5.64
C LYS A 15 -11.60 -16.95 -5.34
N LEU A 16 -12.30 -17.20 -4.23
CA LEU A 16 -13.44 -16.38 -3.82
C LEU A 16 -12.99 -14.96 -3.45
N ILE A 17 -11.91 -14.84 -2.70
CA ILE A 17 -11.32 -13.54 -2.35
C ILE A 17 -10.91 -12.80 -3.62
N TYR A 18 -10.22 -13.45 -4.54
CA TYR A 18 -9.86 -12.88 -5.83
C TYR A 18 -11.08 -12.40 -6.61
N ALA A 19 -12.13 -13.23 -6.72
CA ALA A 19 -13.35 -12.85 -7.42
C ALA A 19 -14.04 -11.62 -6.78
N ILE A 20 -14.05 -11.54 -5.45
CA ILE A 20 -14.58 -10.38 -4.72
C ILE A 20 -13.75 -9.13 -5.03
N PHE A 21 -12.42 -9.22 -4.97
CA PHE A 21 -11.53 -8.10 -5.29
C PHE A 21 -11.68 -7.65 -6.75
N HIS A 22 -11.71 -8.59 -7.67
CA HIS A 22 -11.88 -8.29 -9.09
C HIS A 22 -13.23 -7.62 -9.39
N MET A 23 -14.31 -8.13 -8.79
CA MET A 23 -15.63 -7.52 -8.92
C MET A 23 -15.67 -6.14 -8.27
N GLN A 24 -15.01 -5.95 -7.14
CA GLN A 24 -14.91 -4.67 -6.47
C GLN A 24 -14.14 -3.63 -7.31
N GLU A 25 -13.07 -4.04 -7.95
CA GLU A 25 -12.24 -3.23 -8.82
C GLU A 25 -13.04 -2.60 -9.96
N MET A 26 -13.93 -3.36 -10.60
CA MET A 26 -14.80 -2.88 -11.67
C MET A 26 -15.71 -1.71 -11.24
N PHE A 27 -15.97 -1.58 -9.96
CA PHE A 27 -16.88 -0.57 -9.39
C PHE A 27 -16.20 0.44 -8.46
N THR A 28 -14.87 0.34 -8.30
CA THR A 28 -14.10 1.26 -7.45
C THR A 28 -13.40 2.31 -8.32
N HIS A 29 -13.67 3.57 -8.03
CA HIS A 29 -13.00 4.69 -8.66
C HIS A 29 -11.98 5.29 -7.69
N ILE A 30 -10.72 5.38 -8.10
CA ILE A 30 -9.64 5.87 -7.25
C ILE A 30 -9.11 7.20 -7.79
N THR A 31 -9.21 8.24 -6.97
CA THR A 31 -8.61 9.54 -7.25
C THR A 31 -7.34 9.71 -6.43
N ARG A 32 -6.26 10.13 -7.07
CA ARG A 32 -4.98 10.45 -6.44
C ARG A 32 -4.91 11.94 -6.17
N VAL A 33 -4.61 12.31 -4.92
CA VAL A 33 -4.42 13.69 -4.50
C VAL A 33 -2.98 13.84 -4.02
N ASP A 34 -2.30 14.89 -4.47
CA ASP A 34 -0.89 15.16 -4.17
C ASP A 34 0.06 14.00 -4.57
N PHE A 35 -0.28 13.30 -5.67
CA PHE A 35 0.57 12.21 -6.15
C PHE A 35 1.98 12.72 -6.50
N PRO A 36 3.05 12.19 -5.89
CA PRO A 36 4.39 12.72 -6.05
C PRO A 36 4.98 12.38 -7.43
N ASP A 37 5.72 13.33 -8.00
CA ASP A 37 6.51 13.11 -9.21
C ASP A 37 7.95 12.70 -8.86
N VAL A 38 8.06 11.62 -8.07
CA VAL A 38 9.36 11.03 -7.66
C VAL A 38 9.33 9.53 -7.88
N LYS A 39 10.32 9.01 -8.58
CA LYS A 39 10.51 7.57 -8.86
C LYS A 39 11.99 7.24 -9.01
N PRO A 40 12.42 6.08 -8.49
CA PRO A 40 11.67 5.15 -7.64
C PRO A 40 11.49 5.69 -6.22
N CYS A 41 10.45 5.20 -5.52
CA CYS A 41 10.21 5.53 -4.12
C CYS A 41 9.63 4.34 -3.35
N ILE A 42 9.54 4.45 -2.02
CA ILE A 42 8.85 3.49 -1.17
C ILE A 42 7.57 4.13 -0.63
N TYR A 43 6.42 3.63 -1.04
CA TYR A 43 5.14 4.04 -0.47
C TYR A 43 4.97 3.43 0.91
N ALA A 44 4.73 4.27 1.91
CA ALA A 44 4.59 3.90 3.31
C ALA A 44 3.14 4.12 3.78
N MET A 45 2.53 3.10 4.36
CA MET A 45 1.15 3.14 4.83
C MET A 45 0.96 2.31 6.10
N TRP A 46 -0.14 2.57 6.81
CA TRP A 46 -0.58 1.68 7.90
C TRP A 46 -1.16 0.37 7.34
N HIS A 47 -1.05 -0.74 8.06
CA HIS A 47 -1.66 -2.01 7.66
C HIS A 47 -3.16 -1.87 7.39
N ARG A 48 -3.89 -1.10 8.22
CA ARG A 48 -5.31 -0.85 7.99
C ARG A 48 -5.62 -0.19 6.64
N ASN A 49 -4.64 0.49 6.05
CA ASN A 49 -4.77 1.27 4.83
C ASN A 49 -4.13 0.60 3.61
N GLN A 50 -3.79 -0.68 3.68
CA GLN A 50 -3.08 -1.38 2.59
C GLN A 50 -3.79 -1.30 1.23
N MET A 51 -5.08 -0.95 1.20
CA MET A 51 -5.81 -0.70 -0.05
C MET A 51 -5.28 0.49 -0.86
N CYS A 52 -4.41 1.34 -0.29
CA CYS A 52 -3.70 2.40 -1.03
C CYS A 52 -2.94 1.87 -2.24
N ILE A 53 -2.46 0.62 -2.20
CA ILE A 53 -1.66 0.03 -3.30
C ILE A 53 -2.42 0.00 -4.62
N TYR A 54 -3.74 -0.11 -4.60
CA TYR A 54 -4.57 -0.09 -5.80
C TYR A 54 -4.56 1.26 -6.53
N GLY A 55 -4.19 2.33 -5.85
CA GLY A 55 -4.02 3.64 -6.48
C GLY A 55 -2.71 3.83 -7.23
N HIS A 56 -1.82 2.85 -7.25
CA HIS A 56 -0.56 2.96 -7.98
C HIS A 56 -0.79 2.95 -9.50
N PRO A 57 -0.21 3.91 -10.27
CA PRO A 57 -0.47 4.05 -11.70
C PRO A 57 0.09 2.89 -12.54
N ASN A 58 1.06 2.15 -12.03
CA ASN A 58 1.66 0.99 -12.69
C ASN A 58 1.89 -0.13 -11.68
N ILE A 59 0.87 -0.95 -11.47
CA ILE A 59 0.91 -2.05 -10.50
C ILE A 59 1.98 -3.09 -10.79
N GLY A 60 2.27 -3.37 -12.06
CA GLY A 60 3.32 -4.31 -12.48
C GLY A 60 4.75 -3.84 -12.14
N LYS A 61 4.91 -2.58 -11.69
CA LYS A 61 6.16 -2.03 -11.18
C LYS A 61 6.15 -1.77 -9.68
N LEU A 62 5.08 -2.14 -8.97
CA LEU A 62 4.98 -1.99 -7.53
C LEU A 62 5.32 -3.31 -6.82
N ASN A 63 6.38 -3.29 -6.03
CA ASN A 63 6.85 -4.42 -5.23
C ASN A 63 6.31 -4.30 -3.80
N VAL A 64 5.44 -5.20 -3.40
CA VAL A 64 4.80 -5.20 -2.08
C VAL A 64 5.51 -6.16 -1.14
N MET A 65 6.00 -5.68 0.00
CA MET A 65 6.58 -6.55 1.02
C MET A 65 5.49 -7.28 1.79
N VAL A 66 5.49 -8.61 1.71
CA VAL A 66 4.50 -9.47 2.36
C VAL A 66 5.15 -10.45 3.32
N SER A 67 4.58 -10.62 4.53
CA SER A 67 5.10 -11.54 5.53
C SER A 67 4.97 -13.01 5.09
N ARG A 68 5.87 -13.88 5.60
CA ARG A 68 5.80 -15.34 5.38
C ARG A 68 4.90 -16.09 6.38
N SER A 69 3.89 -15.44 6.91
CA SER A 69 2.81 -16.11 7.64
C SER A 69 1.87 -16.85 6.68
N LYS A 70 1.04 -17.76 7.20
CA LYS A 70 0.01 -18.42 6.39
C LYS A 70 -0.94 -17.41 5.74
N ASP A 71 -1.35 -16.40 6.51
CA ASP A 71 -2.20 -15.31 6.00
C ASP A 71 -1.48 -14.50 4.92
N GLY A 72 -0.17 -14.23 5.13
CA GLY A 72 0.66 -13.57 4.14
C GLY A 72 0.84 -14.40 2.86
N GLU A 73 0.84 -15.74 2.92
CA GLU A 73 0.84 -16.57 1.71
C GLU A 73 -0.42 -16.38 0.88
N MET A 74 -1.57 -16.43 1.53
CA MET A 74 -2.85 -16.22 0.86
C MET A 74 -2.94 -14.81 0.24
N ILE A 75 -2.54 -13.78 0.98
CA ILE A 75 -2.54 -12.40 0.48
C ILE A 75 -1.56 -12.21 -0.68
N ALA A 76 -0.36 -12.81 -0.61
CA ALA A 76 0.62 -12.74 -1.70
C ALA A 76 0.03 -13.31 -3.00
N ASP A 77 -0.59 -14.48 -2.95
CA ASP A 77 -1.22 -15.10 -4.11
C ASP A 77 -2.32 -14.19 -4.69
N VAL A 78 -3.15 -13.59 -3.84
CA VAL A 78 -4.23 -12.69 -4.29
C VAL A 78 -3.65 -11.47 -5.02
N ILE A 79 -2.69 -10.76 -4.42
CA ILE A 79 -2.16 -9.53 -5.01
C ILE A 79 -1.27 -9.80 -6.23
N GLU A 80 -0.62 -10.97 -6.32
CA GLU A 80 0.10 -11.38 -7.53
C GLU A 80 -0.86 -11.65 -8.70
N HIS A 81 -2.01 -12.29 -8.43
CA HIS A 81 -3.06 -12.45 -9.44
C HIS A 81 -3.65 -11.10 -9.90
N MET A 82 -3.55 -10.07 -9.08
CA MET A 82 -3.94 -8.71 -9.43
C MET A 82 -2.85 -7.92 -10.15
N GLY A 83 -1.71 -8.55 -10.44
CA GLY A 83 -0.63 -7.97 -11.22
C GLY A 83 0.44 -7.24 -10.40
N PHE A 84 0.36 -7.26 -9.07
CA PHE A 84 1.43 -6.73 -8.22
C PHE A 84 2.60 -7.71 -8.14
N LYS A 85 3.78 -7.20 -7.84
CA LYS A 85 4.93 -8.03 -7.48
C LYS A 85 5.01 -8.17 -5.96
N THR A 86 5.28 -9.38 -5.46
CA THR A 86 5.49 -9.58 -4.04
C THR A 86 6.96 -9.84 -3.72
N ILE A 87 7.40 -9.30 -2.59
CA ILE A 87 8.72 -9.56 -2.03
C ILE A 87 8.54 -10.27 -0.70
N ARG A 88 9.17 -11.44 -0.60
CA ARG A 88 9.06 -12.33 0.56
C ARG A 88 10.43 -12.91 0.92
N GLY A 89 10.91 -12.60 2.12
CA GLY A 89 12.11 -13.25 2.66
C GLY A 89 11.82 -14.62 3.28
N SER A 90 12.83 -15.35 3.69
CA SER A 90 12.72 -16.55 4.50
C SER A 90 12.16 -16.25 5.90
N LYS A 91 11.93 -17.29 6.73
CA LYS A 91 11.47 -17.08 8.12
C LYS A 91 12.60 -16.49 8.97
N GLY A 92 12.25 -15.61 9.91
CA GLY A 92 13.18 -15.03 10.88
C GLY A 92 13.93 -13.79 10.41
N LYS A 93 15.04 -13.48 11.09
CA LYS A 93 15.85 -12.28 10.82
C LYS A 93 16.53 -12.34 9.45
N GLU A 94 17.01 -13.50 9.03
CA GLU A 94 17.65 -13.73 7.73
C GLU A 94 16.68 -13.43 6.59
N GLY A 95 15.43 -13.86 6.73
CA GLY A 95 14.39 -13.56 5.74
C GLY A 95 14.02 -12.08 5.64
N ALA A 96 14.12 -11.35 6.74
CA ALA A 96 13.91 -9.90 6.70
C ALA A 96 15.05 -9.21 5.91
N VAL A 97 16.29 -9.66 6.07
CA VAL A 97 17.44 -9.16 5.30
C VAL A 97 17.28 -9.51 3.82
N GLU A 98 16.94 -10.75 3.51
CA GLU A 98 16.70 -11.22 2.14
C GLU A 98 15.62 -10.37 1.43
N ALA A 99 14.47 -10.17 2.06
CA ALA A 99 13.38 -9.33 1.53
C ALA A 99 13.84 -7.88 1.33
N SER A 100 14.64 -7.36 2.26
CA SER A 100 15.20 -6.01 2.17
C SER A 100 16.11 -5.87 0.95
N MET A 101 16.98 -6.84 0.70
CA MET A 101 17.89 -6.84 -0.45
C MET A 101 17.14 -6.99 -1.77
N GLN A 102 16.08 -7.81 -1.80
CA GLN A 102 15.21 -7.93 -2.97
C GLN A 102 14.52 -6.60 -3.30
N LEU A 103 13.99 -5.90 -2.28
CA LEU A 103 13.37 -4.59 -2.48
C LEU A 103 14.38 -3.55 -2.96
N ILE A 104 15.57 -3.46 -2.35
CA ILE A 104 16.63 -2.55 -2.79
C ILE A 104 16.99 -2.82 -4.26
N THR A 105 17.07 -4.08 -4.66
CA THR A 105 17.36 -4.46 -6.04
C THR A 105 16.25 -4.00 -6.99
N ALA A 106 14.99 -4.13 -6.60
CA ALA A 106 13.85 -3.66 -7.39
C ALA A 106 13.86 -2.11 -7.54
N LEU A 107 14.10 -1.39 -6.43
CA LEU A 107 14.25 0.08 -6.43
C LEU A 107 15.38 0.54 -7.36
N LYS A 108 16.54 -0.12 -7.32
CA LYS A 108 17.67 0.17 -8.23
C LYS A 108 17.35 -0.07 -9.71
N ARG A 109 16.36 -0.91 -10.03
CA ARG A 109 15.84 -1.09 -11.40
C ARG A 109 14.79 -0.04 -11.80
N GLY A 110 14.52 0.94 -10.93
CA GLY A 110 13.50 1.97 -11.18
C GLY A 110 12.06 1.49 -10.93
N GLU A 111 11.89 0.42 -10.15
CA GLU A 111 10.59 -0.06 -9.69
C GLU A 111 10.27 0.53 -8.31
N ASP A 112 8.99 0.73 -8.02
CA ASP A 112 8.56 1.26 -6.72
C ASP A 112 8.38 0.16 -5.68
N GLY A 113 8.46 0.53 -4.39
CA GLY A 113 8.17 -0.34 -3.27
C GLY A 113 6.92 0.08 -2.50
N ALA A 114 6.26 -0.86 -1.81
CA ALA A 114 5.19 -0.57 -0.87
C ALA A 114 5.40 -1.34 0.43
N MET A 115 5.26 -0.65 1.56
CA MET A 115 5.45 -1.22 2.89
C MET A 115 4.37 -0.75 3.87
N MET A 116 3.84 -1.69 4.63
CA MET A 116 3.05 -1.44 5.84
C MET A 116 4.03 -1.21 6.99
N VAL A 117 4.09 0.03 7.49
CA VAL A 117 5.19 0.48 8.35
C VAL A 117 5.03 0.19 9.83
N ASP A 118 3.84 -0.18 10.30
CA ASP A 118 3.60 -0.66 11.66
C ASP A 118 3.98 -2.14 11.84
N GLY A 119 4.29 -2.84 10.73
CA GLY A 119 4.79 -4.22 10.73
C GLY A 119 3.75 -5.26 11.15
N PRO A 120 4.00 -6.56 10.89
CA PRO A 120 3.01 -7.63 10.97
C PRO A 120 2.56 -7.99 12.41
N LYS A 121 3.22 -7.45 13.42
CA LYS A 121 2.91 -7.69 14.83
C LYS A 121 2.41 -6.44 15.57
N GLY A 122 2.24 -5.33 14.85
CA GLY A 122 1.87 -4.05 15.47
C GLY A 122 2.89 -3.52 16.48
N PRO A 123 2.52 -2.64 17.40
CA PRO A 123 1.17 -2.12 17.56
C PRO A 123 0.70 -1.30 16.34
N PRO A 124 -0.62 -1.26 16.07
CA PRO A 124 -1.15 -0.52 14.92
C PRO A 124 -0.78 0.97 15.00
N GLU A 125 -0.57 1.57 13.84
CA GLU A 125 -0.29 3.00 13.68
C GLU A 125 0.97 3.49 14.44
N LYS A 126 1.98 2.62 14.55
CA LYS A 126 3.29 2.95 15.08
C LYS A 126 4.37 2.59 14.07
N ALA A 127 4.90 3.63 13.41
CA ALA A 127 5.94 3.46 12.40
C ALA A 127 7.21 2.84 12.98
N LYS A 128 7.75 1.86 12.26
CA LYS A 128 9.02 1.19 12.59
C LYS A 128 10.14 1.67 11.69
N ASN A 129 11.37 1.52 12.17
CA ASN A 129 12.58 2.00 11.49
C ASN A 129 12.89 1.29 10.16
N GLY A 130 12.24 0.16 9.88
CA GLY A 130 12.57 -0.68 8.73
C GLY A 130 12.52 0.04 7.39
N VAL A 131 11.47 0.81 7.14
CA VAL A 131 11.30 1.55 5.89
C VAL A 131 12.34 2.67 5.72
N ILE A 132 12.67 3.37 6.82
CA ILE A 132 13.69 4.44 6.82
C ILE A 132 15.07 3.88 6.51
N LYS A 133 15.43 2.74 7.14
CA LYS A 133 16.69 2.04 6.85
C LYS A 133 16.78 1.59 5.40
N LEU A 134 15.68 1.05 4.86
CA LEU A 134 15.61 0.64 3.45
C LEU A 134 15.75 1.82 2.49
N ALA A 135 15.05 2.91 2.76
CA ALA A 135 15.13 4.14 1.97
C ALA A 135 16.57 4.69 1.95
N LYS A 136 17.23 4.76 3.11
CA LYS A 136 18.63 5.15 3.28
C LYS A 136 19.57 4.27 2.42
N MET A 137 19.43 2.94 2.54
CA MET A 137 20.27 1.98 1.81
C MET A 137 20.03 1.98 0.30
N ALA A 138 18.82 2.28 -0.13
CA ALA A 138 18.45 2.32 -1.55
C ALA A 138 18.68 3.70 -2.19
N GLY A 139 18.85 4.76 -1.38
CA GLY A 139 18.98 6.15 -1.87
C GLY A 139 17.68 6.68 -2.49
N VAL A 140 16.52 6.26 -1.99
CA VAL A 140 15.20 6.65 -2.52
C VAL A 140 14.33 7.27 -1.42
N PRO A 141 13.40 8.18 -1.75
CA PRO A 141 12.51 8.75 -0.75
C PRO A 141 11.43 7.78 -0.29
N VAL A 142 10.90 8.01 0.92
CA VAL A 142 9.69 7.40 1.45
C VAL A 142 8.52 8.34 1.19
N VAL A 143 7.43 7.84 0.62
CA VAL A 143 6.21 8.60 0.34
C VAL A 143 5.09 8.06 1.23
N PRO A 144 4.65 8.83 2.24
CA PRO A 144 3.49 8.46 3.05
C PRO A 144 2.22 8.48 2.20
N VAL A 145 1.34 7.49 2.41
CA VAL A 145 0.06 7.43 1.71
C VAL A 145 -1.04 6.90 2.60
N SER A 146 -2.23 7.47 2.47
CA SER A 146 -3.46 7.01 3.11
C SER A 146 -4.61 7.01 2.13
N TRP A 147 -5.71 6.32 2.46
CA TRP A 147 -6.93 6.33 1.67
C TRP A 147 -8.19 6.58 2.51
N TYR A 148 -9.20 7.11 1.85
CA TYR A 148 -10.48 7.36 2.46
C TYR A 148 -11.63 7.15 1.47
N SER A 149 -12.75 6.75 2.01
CA SER A 149 -14.05 6.74 1.35
C SER A 149 -15.14 7.07 2.35
N THR A 150 -16.26 7.59 1.89
CA THR A 150 -17.40 7.81 2.78
C THR A 150 -18.05 6.50 3.21
N ASN A 151 -18.47 6.43 4.47
CA ASN A 151 -19.31 5.35 4.96
C ASN A 151 -20.70 5.38 4.26
N PRO A 152 -21.35 4.23 3.94
CA PRO A 152 -21.06 2.87 4.41
C PRO A 152 -20.25 2.00 3.44
N THR A 153 -19.42 2.60 2.62
CA THR A 153 -18.79 1.93 1.49
C THR A 153 -17.50 1.17 1.86
N TRP A 154 -17.24 0.94 3.13
CA TRP A 154 -16.12 0.11 3.57
C TRP A 154 -16.45 -0.72 4.81
N LEU A 155 -15.81 -1.90 4.90
CA LEU A 155 -15.87 -2.78 6.07
C LEU A 155 -14.59 -2.63 6.90
N LYS A 156 -14.76 -2.59 8.23
CA LYS A 156 -13.64 -2.74 9.16
C LYS A 156 -13.62 -4.19 9.66
N PHE A 157 -12.53 -4.87 9.41
CA PHE A 157 -12.34 -6.23 9.90
C PHE A 157 -11.95 -6.24 11.38
N PRO A 158 -12.41 -7.24 12.16
CA PRO A 158 -12.00 -7.43 13.54
C PRO A 158 -10.59 -8.06 13.62
N SER A 159 -9.64 -7.46 12.92
CA SER A 159 -8.23 -7.84 12.92
C SER A 159 -7.43 -6.91 13.84
N TRP A 160 -6.22 -7.31 14.22
CA TRP A 160 -5.35 -6.51 15.10
C TRP A 160 -5.07 -5.10 14.54
N ASP A 161 -5.00 -4.98 13.22
CA ASP A 161 -4.72 -3.75 12.48
C ASP A 161 -5.98 -2.95 12.13
N GLY A 162 -7.18 -3.55 12.31
CA GLY A 162 -8.44 -2.94 11.92
C GLY A 162 -8.54 -2.68 10.43
N LEU A 163 -8.07 -3.64 9.61
CA LEU A 163 -8.10 -3.59 8.15
C LEU A 163 -9.42 -3.00 7.64
N ARG A 164 -9.29 -2.02 6.75
CA ARG A 164 -10.42 -1.41 6.05
C ARG A 164 -10.45 -1.89 4.61
N MET A 165 -11.60 -2.42 4.21
CA MET A 165 -11.82 -2.86 2.83
C MET A 165 -12.97 -2.05 2.23
N PRO A 166 -12.77 -1.38 1.09
CA PRO A 166 -13.86 -0.71 0.41
C PRO A 166 -14.89 -1.73 -0.08
N LEU A 167 -16.17 -1.36 -0.12
CA LEU A 167 -17.25 -2.16 -0.69
C LEU A 167 -17.58 -1.67 -2.11
N PHE A 168 -18.46 -2.41 -2.80
CA PHE A 168 -18.85 -2.13 -4.17
C PHE A 168 -19.31 -0.69 -4.42
N ARG A 169 -19.05 -0.18 -5.64
CA ARG A 169 -19.40 1.18 -6.09
C ARG A 169 -18.85 2.27 -5.17
N THR A 170 -17.58 2.18 -4.90
CA THR A 170 -16.90 3.05 -3.95
C THR A 170 -16.00 4.04 -4.68
N ASN A 171 -16.12 5.31 -4.33
CA ASN A 171 -15.11 6.30 -4.67
C ASN A 171 -14.06 6.33 -3.57
N LEU A 172 -12.80 6.17 -3.94
CA LEU A 172 -11.66 6.27 -3.04
C LEU A 172 -10.83 7.50 -3.37
N VAL A 173 -10.32 8.14 -2.34
CA VAL A 173 -9.20 9.09 -2.46
C VAL A 173 -7.97 8.46 -1.85
N ASN A 174 -6.89 8.39 -2.62
CA ASN A 174 -5.54 8.20 -2.10
C ASN A 174 -4.91 9.59 -1.94
N LEU A 175 -4.55 9.93 -0.72
CA LEU A 175 -3.83 11.16 -0.39
C LEU A 175 -2.38 10.83 -0.09
N TYR A 176 -1.47 11.51 -0.79
CA TYR A 176 -0.03 11.31 -0.65
C TYR A 176 0.58 12.46 0.14
N GLY A 177 1.52 12.12 1.02
CA GLY A 177 2.33 13.10 1.74
C GLY A 177 3.56 13.53 0.93
N LYS A 178 4.27 14.52 1.44
CA LYS A 178 5.54 14.94 0.84
C LYS A 178 6.57 13.81 0.91
N PRO A 179 7.38 13.62 -0.14
CA PRO A 179 8.48 12.66 -0.10
C PRO A 179 9.48 12.98 1.02
N ILE A 180 9.81 11.99 1.83
CA ILE A 180 10.79 12.07 2.91
C ILE A 180 12.10 11.48 2.40
N TYR A 181 13.10 12.33 2.22
CA TYR A 181 14.44 11.92 1.81
C TYR A 181 15.26 11.54 3.05
N VAL A 182 16.07 10.48 2.92
CA VAL A 182 16.90 9.96 4.01
C VAL A 182 18.35 9.93 3.53
N ASN A 183 19.16 10.87 4.01
CA ASN A 183 20.57 10.99 3.68
C ASN A 183 21.43 10.12 4.62
N GLU A 184 22.72 9.98 4.29
CA GLU A 184 23.63 9.14 5.10
C GLU A 184 23.80 9.62 6.52
N ASP A 185 23.79 10.94 6.76
CA ASP A 185 23.99 11.56 8.06
C ASP A 185 22.70 11.72 8.88
N ASP A 186 21.52 11.42 8.27
CA ASP A 186 20.24 11.58 8.95
C ASP A 186 20.05 10.56 10.07
N ASP A 187 19.52 11.02 11.21
CA ASP A 187 19.11 10.16 12.30
C ASP A 187 17.85 9.37 11.93
N ILE A 188 17.92 8.06 12.15
CA ILE A 188 16.83 7.13 11.78
C ILE A 188 15.56 7.36 12.61
N GLU A 189 15.70 7.73 13.89
CA GLU A 189 14.56 7.97 14.78
C GLU A 189 13.87 9.30 14.44
N GLU A 190 14.63 10.34 14.09
CA GLU A 190 14.08 11.60 13.63
C GLU A 190 13.27 11.39 12.33
N LYS A 191 13.83 10.67 11.35
CA LYS A 191 13.15 10.35 10.10
C LYS A 191 11.94 9.44 10.30
N ARG A 192 12.01 8.48 11.22
CA ARG A 192 10.86 7.66 11.61
C ARG A 192 9.75 8.52 12.21
N LYS A 193 10.11 9.50 13.05
CA LYS A 193 9.14 10.43 13.63
C LYS A 193 8.52 11.32 12.56
N GLU A 194 9.32 11.85 11.64
CA GLU A 194 8.84 12.62 10.48
C GLU A 194 7.81 11.82 9.68
N LEU A 195 8.08 10.52 9.42
CA LEU A 195 7.15 9.62 8.76
C LEU A 195 5.87 9.39 9.59
N GLN A 196 5.99 9.16 10.91
CA GLN A 196 4.87 9.00 11.81
C GLN A 196 3.96 10.23 11.76
N ASP A 197 4.54 11.41 11.96
CA ASP A 197 3.81 12.69 11.98
C ASP A 197 3.11 12.95 10.62
N SER A 198 3.77 12.59 9.51
CA SER A 198 3.20 12.71 8.17
C SER A 198 2.02 11.76 7.93
N LEU A 199 2.10 10.50 8.37
CA LEU A 199 1.01 9.54 8.27
C LEU A 199 -0.18 9.95 9.15
N ASP A 200 0.07 10.42 10.36
CA ASP A 200 -0.96 10.93 11.27
C ASP A 200 -1.63 12.20 10.71
N ASP A 201 -0.87 13.06 10.03
CA ASP A 201 -1.41 14.24 9.34
C ASP A 201 -2.31 13.84 8.16
N LEU A 202 -1.91 12.86 7.36
CA LEU A 202 -2.73 12.35 6.27
C LEU A 202 -4.09 11.83 6.77
N GLU A 203 -4.10 11.07 7.87
CA GLU A 203 -5.34 10.55 8.46
C GLU A 203 -6.30 11.66 8.91
N ARG A 204 -5.77 12.80 9.36
CA ARG A 204 -6.58 13.97 9.75
C ARG A 204 -7.12 14.73 8.54
N ARG A 205 -6.33 14.85 7.48
CA ARG A 205 -6.64 15.67 6.30
C ARG A 205 -7.49 14.95 5.26
N ILE A 206 -7.38 13.63 5.16
CA ILE A 206 -7.96 12.87 4.04
C ILE A 206 -9.50 12.94 3.96
N PRO A 207 -10.29 13.04 5.06
CA PRO A 207 -11.73 13.22 4.95
C PRO A 207 -12.10 14.53 4.25
N GLU A 208 -11.34 15.61 4.47
CA GLU A 208 -11.59 16.89 3.80
C GLU A 208 -11.15 16.85 2.35
N ALA A 209 -9.98 16.27 2.04
CA ALA A 209 -9.53 16.03 0.67
C ALA A 209 -10.59 15.23 -0.14
N TYR A 210 -11.21 14.24 0.48
CA TYR A 210 -12.31 13.49 -0.14
C TYR A 210 -13.50 14.39 -0.48
N LYS A 211 -13.93 15.27 0.44
CA LYS A 211 -15.02 16.22 0.19
C LYS A 211 -14.68 17.18 -0.93
N GLU A 212 -13.46 17.72 -0.95
CA GLU A 212 -12.99 18.60 -2.03
C GLU A 212 -13.07 17.93 -3.41
N VAL A 213 -12.70 16.68 -3.51
CA VAL A 213 -12.72 15.91 -4.76
C VAL A 213 -14.15 15.60 -5.21
N PHE A 214 -14.99 15.08 -4.33
CA PHE A 214 -16.27 14.50 -4.70
C PHE A 214 -17.50 15.35 -4.42
N LEU A 215 -17.47 16.22 -3.42
CA LEU A 215 -18.60 17.08 -3.08
C LEU A 215 -18.48 18.46 -3.74
N TRP A 216 -17.27 18.99 -3.88
CA TRP A 216 -17.02 20.29 -4.50
C TRP A 216 -16.48 20.20 -5.92
N GLY A 217 -15.90 19.05 -6.32
CA GLY A 217 -15.32 18.80 -7.65
C GLY A 217 -16.36 18.75 -8.76
N GLN A 218 -17.65 18.57 -8.46
CA GLN A 218 -18.73 18.78 -9.44
C GLN A 218 -18.82 20.25 -9.90
N ILE A 219 -18.28 21.17 -9.13
CA ILE A 219 -18.28 22.62 -9.42
C ILE A 219 -16.99 23.05 -10.13
N ARG A 220 -15.88 22.33 -9.96
CA ARG A 220 -14.61 22.59 -10.65
C ARG A 220 -14.22 21.40 -11.49
N LYS A 221 -14.41 21.47 -12.81
CA LYS A 221 -13.78 20.58 -13.82
C LYS A 221 -12.24 20.70 -13.79
N LYS A 222 -11.60 20.42 -12.68
CA LYS A 222 -10.19 20.04 -12.69
C LYS A 222 -10.17 18.57 -13.09
N ARG A 223 -9.50 18.27 -14.22
CA ARG A 223 -9.15 16.91 -14.62
C ARG A 223 -8.43 16.24 -13.45
N SER A 224 -9.17 15.55 -12.61
CA SER A 224 -8.60 14.53 -11.76
C SER A 224 -8.10 13.43 -12.68
N ASP A 225 -6.90 12.96 -12.46
CA ASP A 225 -6.36 11.76 -13.11
C ASP A 225 -7.12 10.54 -12.58
N SER A 226 -8.39 10.48 -12.93
CA SER A 226 -9.27 9.38 -12.60
C SER A 226 -9.12 8.32 -13.69
N SER A 227 -8.15 7.45 -13.54
CA SER A 227 -8.16 6.22 -14.33
C SER A 227 -8.89 5.14 -13.52
N PRO A 228 -9.89 4.47 -14.10
CA PRO A 228 -10.30 3.19 -13.56
C PRO A 228 -9.07 2.30 -13.55
N PHE A 229 -8.87 1.58 -12.46
CA PHE A 229 -7.84 0.55 -12.40
C PHE A 229 -8.03 -0.34 -13.64
N LYS A 230 -7.06 -0.37 -14.55
CA LYS A 230 -7.10 -1.28 -15.70
C LYS A 230 -6.30 -2.51 -15.34
N TRP A 231 -7.01 -3.59 -15.08
CA TRP A 231 -6.46 -4.93 -15.09
C TRP A 231 -5.84 -5.19 -16.48
N ASN A 232 -4.60 -5.66 -16.49
CA ASN A 232 -3.98 -6.27 -17.65
C ASN A 232 -3.91 -7.77 -17.39
N PRO A 233 -4.69 -8.61 -18.13
CA PRO A 233 -4.70 -10.06 -17.96
C PRO A 233 -3.32 -10.69 -18.23
#